data_a375339380c66f2340f2885ccb684a47
#
_entry.id   a375339380c66f2340f2885ccb684a47
#
_cell.length_a   1.000
_cell.length_b   1.000
_cell.length_c   1.000
_cell.angle_alpha   90.00
_cell.angle_beta   90.00
_cell.angle_gamma   90.00
#
_symmetry.space_group_name_H-M   'P 1'
#
loop_
_entity.id
_entity.type
_entity.pdbx_description
1 polymer ?
#
loop_
_entity_poly.entity_id
_entity_poly.type
_entity_poly.pdbx_seq_one_letter_code
_entity_poly.pdbx_strand_id
1 'polypeptide(L)'
;MNTIFNINPNKKHIEYYIYADDLAVIVKGEDYRSAVRIANFELRKLNNWAKGHSFSFSAHKTKAMLFFRKTVPLRLPLFLNGEKLEWETEIKYLGAIIDNKLKWKPHLDYIYKKCLGTIFQMQKIVGATWGTSPKVMNMIYNCIVKPALLYGSVAWIKCLNKVTYLRKLQKIQSQACRLILGVQKSTPIAAIEVILNLRPLHLEA
;
A
#
# COMPACT_ATOMS: atom_id res chain seq x y z
N MET A 1 -22.19 1.13 -14.66
CA MET A 1 -21.46 1.38 -13.41
C MET A 1 -21.98 2.56 -12.59
N ASN A 2 -22.55 3.60 -13.19
CA ASN A 2 -23.05 4.77 -12.44
C ASN A 2 -24.24 4.51 -11.48
N THR A 3 -24.90 3.37 -11.56
CA THR A 3 -26.10 3.05 -10.76
C THR A 3 -25.79 2.64 -9.31
N ILE A 4 -24.56 2.20 -9.00
CA ILE A 4 -24.15 1.89 -7.61
C ILE A 4 -24.21 3.14 -6.72
N PHE A 5 -23.87 4.32 -7.25
CA PHE A 5 -23.91 5.58 -6.49
C PHE A 5 -25.31 6.05 -6.10
N ASN A 6 -26.35 5.55 -6.79
CA ASN A 6 -27.76 5.88 -6.51
C ASN A 6 -28.37 5.03 -5.39
N ILE A 7 -27.63 4.01 -4.88
CA ILE A 7 -28.14 3.09 -3.86
C ILE A 7 -28.28 3.77 -2.51
N ASN A 8 -27.52 4.84 -2.24
CA ASN A 8 -27.54 5.47 -0.91
C ASN A 8 -27.65 7.00 -0.96
N PRO A 9 -28.82 7.56 -0.63
CA PRO A 9 -28.98 9.00 -0.48
C PRO A 9 -28.31 9.57 0.79
N ASN A 10 -27.98 8.74 1.79
CA ASN A 10 -27.35 9.16 3.04
C ASN A 10 -25.81 9.15 2.95
N LYS A 11 -25.22 10.11 2.24
CA LYS A 11 -23.77 10.29 2.07
C LYS A 11 -22.98 10.53 3.37
N LYS A 12 -23.64 10.72 4.52
CA LYS A 12 -22.96 11.12 5.78
C LYS A 12 -22.15 10.01 6.43
N HIS A 13 -22.55 8.75 6.26
CA HIS A 13 -21.98 7.60 6.97
C HIS A 13 -21.31 6.56 6.08
N ILE A 14 -21.45 6.67 4.76
CA ILE A 14 -20.98 5.65 3.83
C ILE A 14 -20.31 6.32 2.62
N GLU A 15 -19.13 5.83 2.28
CA GLU A 15 -18.38 6.25 1.10
C GLU A 15 -18.01 5.02 0.27
N TYR A 16 -18.18 5.13 -1.06
CA TYR A 16 -17.81 4.11 -2.02
C TYR A 16 -16.63 4.59 -2.85
N TYR A 17 -15.65 3.73 -3.00
CA TYR A 17 -14.51 3.96 -3.87
C TYR A 17 -14.41 2.80 -4.85
N ILE A 18 -14.51 3.08 -6.14
CA ILE A 18 -14.45 2.08 -7.20
C ILE A 18 -13.23 2.35 -8.05
N TYR A 19 -12.44 1.32 -8.25
CA TYR A 19 -11.32 1.34 -9.18
C TYR A 19 -11.33 0.04 -9.99
N ALA A 20 -11.66 0.15 -11.27
CA ALA A 20 -11.90 -0.99 -12.17
C ALA A 20 -12.93 -1.96 -11.56
N ASP A 21 -12.51 -3.17 -11.21
CA ASP A 21 -13.29 -4.24 -10.58
C ASP A 21 -13.23 -4.22 -9.04
N ASP A 22 -12.34 -3.43 -8.45
CA ASP A 22 -12.21 -3.32 -7.00
C ASP A 22 -13.20 -2.29 -6.42
N LEU A 23 -14.00 -2.71 -5.45
CA LEU A 23 -14.90 -1.86 -4.67
C LEU A 23 -14.44 -1.78 -3.22
N ALA A 24 -14.18 -0.57 -2.74
CA ALA A 24 -13.98 -0.31 -1.32
C ALA A 24 -15.17 0.48 -0.75
N VAL A 25 -15.69 0.02 0.37
CA VAL A 25 -16.80 0.64 1.09
C VAL A 25 -16.33 1.07 2.47
N ILE A 26 -16.36 2.38 2.72
CA ILE A 26 -16.02 2.95 4.03
C ILE A 26 -17.32 3.27 4.76
N VAL A 27 -17.49 2.66 5.93
CA VAL A 27 -18.65 2.88 6.80
C VAL A 27 -18.20 3.60 8.07
N LYS A 28 -18.84 4.72 8.38
CA LYS A 28 -18.61 5.53 9.58
C LYS A 28 -19.78 5.33 10.54
N GLY A 29 -19.48 5.01 11.79
CA GLY A 29 -20.48 4.91 12.87
C GLY A 29 -20.01 5.66 14.10
N GLU A 30 -20.94 6.08 14.94
CA GLU A 30 -20.63 6.74 16.23
C GLU A 30 -19.97 5.75 17.20
N ASP A 31 -20.42 4.51 17.16
CA ASP A 31 -19.85 3.40 17.90
C ASP A 31 -19.61 2.17 17.00
N TYR A 32 -18.89 1.18 17.53
CA TYR A 32 -18.58 -0.04 16.80
C TYR A 32 -19.84 -0.83 16.39
N ARG A 33 -20.85 -0.91 17.26
CA ARG A 33 -22.09 -1.68 17.00
C ARG A 33 -22.93 -1.03 15.89
N SER A 34 -23.04 0.30 15.92
CA SER A 34 -23.73 1.05 14.86
C SER A 34 -23.02 0.92 13.52
N ALA A 35 -21.69 1.04 13.49
CA ALA A 35 -20.89 0.86 12.28
C ALA A 35 -21.11 -0.54 11.66
N VAL A 36 -21.06 -1.61 12.44
CA VAL A 36 -21.28 -2.98 11.94
C VAL A 36 -22.72 -3.18 11.46
N ARG A 37 -23.71 -2.60 12.14
CA ARG A 37 -25.12 -2.66 11.71
C ARG A 37 -25.31 -1.97 10.35
N ILE A 38 -24.77 -0.76 10.20
CA ILE A 38 -24.81 -0.02 8.94
C ILE A 38 -24.08 -0.81 7.84
N ALA A 39 -22.90 -1.36 8.12
CA ALA A 39 -22.13 -2.15 7.17
C ALA A 39 -22.92 -3.38 6.69
N ASN A 40 -23.53 -4.14 7.58
CA ASN A 40 -24.36 -5.31 7.20
C ASN A 40 -25.58 -4.91 6.36
N PHE A 41 -26.17 -3.75 6.65
CA PHE A 41 -27.29 -3.24 5.87
C PHE A 41 -26.85 -2.87 4.44
N GLU A 42 -25.70 -2.18 4.31
CA GLU A 42 -25.15 -1.82 3.01
C GLU A 42 -24.65 -3.01 2.19
N LEU A 43 -24.03 -3.99 2.83
CA LEU A 43 -23.62 -5.23 2.17
C LEU A 43 -24.83 -5.97 1.59
N ARG A 44 -25.99 -5.97 2.29
CA ARG A 44 -27.23 -6.54 1.75
C ARG A 44 -27.75 -5.77 0.54
N LYS A 45 -27.73 -4.44 0.57
CA LYS A 45 -28.13 -3.61 -0.57
C LYS A 45 -27.23 -3.85 -1.78
N LEU A 46 -25.91 -3.87 -1.57
CA LEU A 46 -24.94 -4.16 -2.63
C LEU A 46 -25.17 -5.53 -3.24
N ASN A 47 -25.43 -6.54 -2.40
CA ASN A 47 -25.71 -7.88 -2.86
C ASN A 47 -27.00 -7.96 -3.69
N ASN A 48 -28.07 -7.29 -3.26
CA ASN A 48 -29.33 -7.25 -4.01
C ASN A 48 -29.15 -6.51 -5.35
N TRP A 49 -28.40 -5.42 -5.35
CA TRP A 49 -28.07 -4.70 -6.58
C TRP A 49 -27.27 -5.58 -7.54
N ALA A 50 -26.25 -6.29 -7.06
CA ALA A 50 -25.42 -7.17 -7.86
C ALA A 50 -26.24 -8.29 -8.51
N LYS A 51 -27.14 -8.93 -7.74
CA LYS A 51 -28.06 -9.96 -8.25
C LYS A 51 -28.96 -9.43 -9.36
N GLY A 52 -29.47 -8.19 -9.23
CA GLY A 52 -30.31 -7.55 -10.26
C GLY A 52 -29.55 -7.24 -11.55
N HIS A 53 -28.21 -7.23 -11.52
CA HIS A 53 -27.35 -6.96 -12.68
C HIS A 53 -26.54 -8.19 -13.12
N SER A 54 -26.91 -9.39 -12.67
CA SER A 54 -26.19 -10.65 -12.96
C SER A 54 -24.73 -10.65 -12.51
N PHE A 55 -24.40 -9.91 -11.44
CA PHE A 55 -23.11 -9.92 -10.77
C PHE A 55 -23.18 -10.64 -9.43
N SER A 56 -22.04 -11.10 -8.97
CA SER A 56 -21.88 -11.59 -7.59
C SER A 56 -20.58 -11.08 -6.99
N PHE A 57 -20.65 -10.59 -5.76
CA PHE A 57 -19.45 -10.29 -4.98
C PHE A 57 -18.90 -11.57 -4.35
N SER A 58 -17.61 -11.81 -4.47
CA SER A 58 -16.96 -12.95 -3.84
C SER A 58 -16.70 -12.66 -2.36
N ALA A 59 -17.36 -13.39 -1.47
CA ALA A 59 -17.13 -13.28 -0.03
C ALA A 59 -15.69 -13.67 0.35
N HIS A 60 -15.13 -14.70 -0.29
CA HIS A 60 -13.73 -15.14 -0.10
C HIS A 60 -12.68 -14.08 -0.41
N LYS A 61 -12.94 -13.24 -1.42
CA LYS A 61 -12.01 -12.14 -1.81
C LYS A 61 -12.30 -10.87 -1.02
N THR A 62 -13.49 -10.74 -0.43
CA THR A 62 -13.90 -9.55 0.33
C THR A 62 -13.34 -9.62 1.74
N LYS A 63 -12.61 -8.59 2.12
CA LYS A 63 -11.99 -8.47 3.44
C LYS A 63 -12.58 -7.29 4.19
N ALA A 64 -12.74 -7.45 5.49
CA ALA A 64 -13.21 -6.39 6.37
C ALA A 64 -12.10 -5.93 7.32
N MET A 65 -11.99 -4.62 7.51
CA MET A 65 -11.04 -4.05 8.46
C MET A 65 -11.72 -2.99 9.31
N LEU A 66 -11.40 -2.99 10.59
CA LEU A 66 -11.92 -2.02 11.55
C LEU A 66 -10.83 -1.03 11.95
N PHE A 67 -11.09 0.24 11.68
CA PHE A 67 -10.28 1.35 12.17
C PHE A 67 -10.87 1.83 13.49
N PHE A 68 -10.25 1.45 14.60
CA PHE A 68 -10.74 1.79 15.93
C PHE A 68 -9.58 2.07 16.89
N ARG A 69 -9.71 3.14 17.69
CA ARG A 69 -8.64 3.55 18.60
C ARG A 69 -8.58 2.72 19.87
N LYS A 70 -9.73 2.23 20.33
CA LYS A 70 -9.86 1.45 21.56
C LYS A 70 -9.80 -0.06 21.25
N THR A 71 -9.61 -0.89 22.26
CA THR A 71 -9.70 -2.33 22.12
C THR A 71 -11.15 -2.75 21.93
N VAL A 72 -11.45 -3.55 20.91
CA VAL A 72 -12.78 -4.11 20.69
C VAL A 72 -12.81 -5.51 21.28
N PRO A 73 -13.60 -5.76 22.32
CA PRO A 73 -13.59 -7.03 23.03
C PRO A 73 -14.18 -8.19 22.21
N LEU A 74 -15.16 -7.90 21.36
CA LEU A 74 -15.81 -8.89 20.51
C LEU A 74 -16.00 -8.35 19.10
N ARG A 75 -15.55 -9.09 18.10
CA ARG A 75 -15.77 -8.74 16.68
C ARG A 75 -17.13 -9.26 16.22
N LEU A 76 -18.08 -8.35 16.08
CA LEU A 76 -19.39 -8.68 15.50
C LEU A 76 -19.25 -9.12 14.05
N PRO A 77 -20.03 -10.12 13.60
CA PRO A 77 -19.92 -10.67 12.25
C PRO A 77 -20.46 -9.69 11.19
N LEU A 78 -19.77 -9.66 10.05
CA LEU A 78 -20.26 -9.09 8.80
C LEU A 78 -20.61 -10.23 7.85
N PHE A 79 -21.68 -10.08 7.08
CA PHE A 79 -22.14 -11.10 6.16
C PHE A 79 -22.24 -10.56 4.73
N LEU A 80 -21.75 -11.32 3.77
CA LEU A 80 -21.92 -11.08 2.35
C LEU A 80 -22.36 -12.38 1.67
N ASN A 81 -23.45 -12.36 0.93
CA ASN A 81 -24.07 -13.56 0.31
C ASN A 81 -24.40 -14.70 1.30
N GLY A 82 -24.64 -14.38 2.58
CA GLY A 82 -24.84 -15.39 3.63
C GLY A 82 -23.56 -15.92 4.26
N GLU A 83 -22.40 -15.63 3.70
CA GLU A 83 -21.09 -16.00 4.24
C GLU A 83 -20.55 -14.94 5.18
N LYS A 84 -19.90 -15.39 6.25
CA LYS A 84 -19.27 -14.50 7.23
C LYS A 84 -17.94 -13.98 6.68
N LEU A 85 -17.78 -12.66 6.68
CA LEU A 85 -16.51 -12.03 6.30
C LEU A 85 -15.48 -12.10 7.44
N GLU A 86 -14.23 -12.30 7.06
CA GLU A 86 -13.11 -12.29 8.00
C GLU A 86 -12.66 -10.86 8.31
N TRP A 87 -12.35 -10.61 9.59
CA TRP A 87 -11.78 -9.37 10.06
C TRP A 87 -10.27 -9.42 9.98
N GLU A 88 -9.71 -8.58 9.12
CA GLU A 88 -8.28 -8.45 8.93
C GLU A 88 -7.71 -7.27 9.71
N THR A 89 -6.45 -7.37 10.10
CA THR A 89 -5.69 -6.26 10.69
C THR A 89 -4.88 -5.50 9.63
N GLU A 90 -4.64 -6.12 8.49
CA GLU A 90 -3.89 -5.58 7.36
C GLU A 90 -4.58 -6.02 6.06
N ILE A 91 -4.81 -5.08 5.16
CA ILE A 91 -5.41 -5.36 3.83
C ILE A 91 -4.51 -4.76 2.75
N LYS A 92 -4.26 -5.54 1.70
CA LYS A 92 -3.64 -5.02 0.48
C LYS A 92 -4.73 -4.47 -0.42
N TYR A 93 -4.71 -3.15 -0.65
CA TYR A 93 -5.65 -2.45 -1.52
C TYR A 93 -4.88 -1.59 -2.53
N LEU A 94 -5.17 -1.74 -3.81
CA LEU A 94 -4.49 -1.04 -4.93
C LEU A 94 -2.95 -1.05 -4.80
N GLY A 95 -2.36 -2.18 -4.41
CA GLY A 95 -0.91 -2.32 -4.26
C GLY A 95 -0.33 -1.81 -2.93
N ALA A 96 -1.09 -1.05 -2.13
CA ALA A 96 -0.68 -0.59 -0.81
C ALA A 96 -1.19 -1.54 0.29
N ILE A 97 -0.38 -1.78 1.33
CA ILE A 97 -0.80 -2.52 2.53
C ILE A 97 -1.23 -1.50 3.57
N ILE A 98 -2.52 -1.51 3.88
CA ILE A 98 -3.12 -0.63 4.88
C ILE A 98 -3.26 -1.43 6.18
N ASP A 99 -2.81 -0.89 7.30
CA ASP A 99 -3.01 -1.47 8.62
C ASP A 99 -4.11 -0.72 9.38
N ASN A 100 -4.81 -1.42 10.26
CA ASN A 100 -5.95 -0.90 11.02
C ASN A 100 -5.61 0.27 11.98
N LYS A 101 -4.33 0.54 12.20
CA LYS A 101 -3.84 1.68 13.00
C LYS A 101 -3.23 2.79 12.16
N LEU A 102 -3.20 2.63 10.82
CA LEU A 102 -2.60 3.54 9.86
C LEU A 102 -1.14 3.92 10.19
N LYS A 103 -0.38 2.95 10.72
CA LYS A 103 1.04 3.12 11.05
C LYS A 103 1.96 2.92 9.86
N TRP A 104 1.46 2.28 8.80
CA TRP A 104 2.15 2.01 7.54
C TRP A 104 3.42 1.14 7.65
N LYS A 105 3.68 0.56 8.83
CA LYS A 105 4.84 -0.32 9.02
C LYS A 105 4.82 -1.53 8.10
N PRO A 106 3.71 -2.29 7.96
CA PRO A 106 3.65 -3.44 7.07
C PRO A 106 3.90 -3.07 5.61
N HIS A 107 3.36 -1.92 5.16
CA HIS A 107 3.58 -1.41 3.81
C HIS A 107 5.04 -1.06 3.55
N LEU A 108 5.67 -0.33 4.46
CA LEU A 108 7.09 0.04 4.33
C LEU A 108 8.00 -1.19 4.38
N ASP A 109 7.68 -2.19 5.20
CA ASP A 109 8.42 -3.45 5.24
C ASP A 109 8.25 -4.25 3.93
N TYR A 110 7.05 -4.24 3.35
CA TYR A 110 6.77 -4.85 2.05
C TYR A 110 7.57 -4.17 0.92
N ILE A 111 7.50 -2.83 0.81
CA ILE A 111 8.26 -2.06 -0.19
C ILE A 111 9.75 -2.30 -0.01
N TYR A 112 10.25 -2.25 1.23
CA TYR A 112 11.65 -2.49 1.53
C TYR A 112 12.12 -3.84 1.01
N LYS A 113 11.40 -4.91 1.30
CA LYS A 113 11.73 -6.26 0.81
C LYS A 113 11.67 -6.35 -0.72
N LYS A 114 10.65 -5.77 -1.34
CA LYS A 114 10.48 -5.74 -2.79
C LYS A 114 11.67 -5.04 -3.47
N CYS A 115 12.04 -3.87 -2.99
CA CYS A 115 13.16 -3.10 -3.56
C CYS A 115 14.52 -3.75 -3.33
N LEU A 116 14.73 -4.38 -2.15
CA LEU A 116 15.94 -5.19 -1.93
C LEU A 116 16.04 -6.36 -2.90
N GLY A 117 14.92 -7.03 -3.19
CA GLY A 117 14.87 -8.09 -4.21
C GLY A 117 15.29 -7.58 -5.59
N THR A 118 14.81 -6.40 -5.98
CA THR A 118 15.22 -5.77 -7.25
C THR A 118 16.71 -5.41 -7.27
N ILE A 119 17.23 -4.81 -6.18
CA ILE A 119 18.67 -4.50 -6.07
C ILE A 119 19.52 -5.77 -6.16
N PHE A 120 19.06 -6.86 -5.53
CA PHE A 120 19.74 -8.16 -5.64
C PHE A 120 19.76 -8.71 -7.06
N GLN A 121 18.68 -8.52 -7.85
CA GLN A 121 18.69 -8.86 -9.27
C GLN A 121 19.66 -7.97 -10.06
N MET A 122 19.70 -6.66 -9.75
CA MET A 122 20.66 -5.75 -10.35
C MET A 122 22.11 -6.16 -10.08
N GLN A 123 22.43 -6.70 -8.90
CA GLN A 123 23.76 -7.21 -8.56
C GLN A 123 24.22 -8.34 -9.50
N LYS A 124 23.28 -9.17 -9.99
CA LYS A 124 23.61 -10.30 -10.86
C LYS A 124 24.03 -9.91 -12.28
N ILE A 125 23.74 -8.68 -12.69
CA ILE A 125 24.07 -8.16 -14.03
C ILE A 125 25.25 -7.19 -14.02
N VAL A 126 25.97 -7.09 -12.90
CA VAL A 126 27.16 -6.25 -12.73
C VAL A 126 28.32 -7.12 -12.23
N GLY A 127 29.44 -7.08 -12.96
CA GLY A 127 30.69 -7.72 -12.60
C GLY A 127 31.83 -6.71 -12.61
N ALA A 128 33.00 -7.11 -12.10
CA ALA A 128 34.18 -6.22 -12.05
C ALA A 128 34.72 -5.87 -13.43
N THR A 129 34.63 -6.79 -14.40
CA THR A 129 35.18 -6.64 -15.76
C THR A 129 34.12 -6.81 -16.85
N TRP A 130 32.89 -7.11 -16.47
CA TRP A 130 31.77 -7.35 -17.38
C TRP A 130 30.47 -6.80 -16.78
N GLY A 131 29.44 -6.69 -17.61
CA GLY A 131 28.09 -6.35 -17.17
C GLY A 131 27.64 -4.96 -17.61
N THR A 132 26.58 -4.54 -16.96
CA THR A 132 25.83 -3.32 -17.35
C THR A 132 26.57 -2.05 -16.89
N SER A 133 26.62 -1.03 -17.75
CA SER A 133 27.25 0.25 -17.42
C SER A 133 26.53 0.97 -16.26
N PRO A 134 27.24 1.83 -15.49
CA PRO A 134 26.63 2.63 -14.42
C PRO A 134 25.45 3.48 -14.90
N LYS A 135 25.50 3.99 -16.14
CA LYS A 135 24.42 4.77 -16.76
C LYS A 135 23.13 3.97 -16.89
N VAL A 136 23.23 2.72 -17.39
CA VAL A 136 22.06 1.82 -17.52
C VAL A 136 21.56 1.40 -16.15
N MET A 137 22.46 1.11 -15.21
CA MET A 137 22.09 0.78 -13.82
C MET A 137 21.35 1.92 -13.13
N ASN A 138 21.78 3.16 -13.33
CA ASN A 138 21.07 4.34 -12.82
C ASN A 138 19.71 4.51 -13.48
N MET A 139 19.58 4.20 -14.76
CA MET A 139 18.28 4.18 -15.45
C MET A 139 17.35 3.12 -14.83
N ILE A 140 17.82 1.90 -14.59
CA ILE A 140 17.04 0.83 -13.94
C ILE A 140 16.58 1.28 -12.54
N TYR A 141 17.47 1.90 -11.77
CA TYR A 141 17.12 2.44 -10.45
C TYR A 141 15.99 3.49 -10.56
N ASN A 142 16.12 4.46 -11.46
CA ASN A 142 15.14 5.54 -11.62
C ASN A 142 13.80 5.05 -12.19
N CYS A 143 13.80 4.03 -13.07
CA CYS A 143 12.58 3.53 -13.71
C CYS A 143 11.87 2.44 -12.91
N ILE A 144 12.57 1.67 -12.08
CA ILE A 144 11.99 0.50 -11.39
C ILE A 144 12.02 0.66 -9.87
N VAL A 145 13.20 0.90 -9.28
CA VAL A 145 13.35 0.89 -7.81
C VAL A 145 12.70 2.12 -7.19
N LYS A 146 13.03 3.30 -7.71
CA LYS A 146 12.53 4.57 -7.20
C LYS A 146 11.01 4.73 -7.29
N PRO A 147 10.35 4.44 -8.43
CA PRO A 147 8.89 4.48 -8.50
C PRO A 147 8.22 3.45 -7.57
N ALA A 148 8.81 2.26 -7.42
CA ALA A 148 8.31 1.27 -6.48
C ALA A 148 8.42 1.73 -5.02
N LEU A 149 9.48 2.46 -4.66
CA LEU A 149 9.67 3.05 -3.33
C LEU A 149 8.66 4.17 -3.05
N LEU A 150 8.38 5.01 -4.05
CA LEU A 150 7.53 6.19 -3.92
C LEU A 150 6.05 5.90 -4.20
N TYR A 151 5.71 4.65 -4.55
CA TYR A 151 4.33 4.30 -4.88
C TYR A 151 3.37 4.62 -3.72
N GLY A 152 2.36 5.43 -4.01
CA GLY A 152 1.36 5.84 -3.03
C GLY A 152 1.91 6.67 -1.87
N SER A 153 3.08 7.32 -2.02
CA SER A 153 3.76 8.11 -0.96
C SER A 153 2.85 9.17 -0.32
N VAL A 154 1.96 9.77 -1.07
CA VAL A 154 0.96 10.74 -0.57
C VAL A 154 0.18 10.22 0.64
N ALA A 155 -0.11 8.90 0.66
CA ALA A 155 -0.87 8.31 1.76
C ALA A 155 -0.02 8.07 3.02
N TRP A 156 1.27 7.74 2.87
CA TRP A 156 2.12 7.28 3.97
C TRP A 156 3.33 8.18 4.27
N ILE A 157 3.57 9.25 3.49
CA ILE A 157 4.72 10.13 3.69
C ILE A 157 4.81 10.70 5.10
N LYS A 158 3.69 11.00 5.73
CA LYS A 158 3.65 11.50 7.12
C LYS A 158 4.29 10.55 8.13
N CYS A 159 4.37 9.25 7.83
CA CYS A 159 5.03 8.29 8.73
C CYS A 159 6.57 8.42 8.69
N LEU A 160 7.15 9.07 7.67
CA LEU A 160 8.60 9.33 7.56
C LEU A 160 9.13 10.30 8.63
N ASN A 161 8.25 11.01 9.34
CA ASN A 161 8.63 11.75 10.55
C ASN A 161 9.29 10.84 11.60
N LYS A 162 9.07 9.51 11.51
CA LYS A 162 9.77 8.53 12.32
C LYS A 162 11.12 8.19 11.69
N VAL A 163 12.19 8.50 12.39
CA VAL A 163 13.58 8.25 11.97
C VAL A 163 13.82 6.80 11.50
N THR A 164 13.13 5.83 12.10
CA THR A 164 13.24 4.40 11.73
C THR A 164 12.80 4.14 10.29
N TYR A 165 11.72 4.77 9.84
CA TYR A 165 11.20 4.58 8.47
C TYR A 165 12.04 5.34 7.45
N LEU A 166 12.45 6.55 7.80
CA LEU A 166 13.37 7.34 7.00
C LEU A 166 14.68 6.57 6.74
N ARG A 167 15.28 6.02 7.79
CA ARG A 167 16.50 5.21 7.67
C ARG A 167 16.34 3.99 6.77
N LYS A 168 15.16 3.35 6.74
CA LYS A 168 14.90 2.23 5.83
C LYS A 168 14.96 2.66 4.37
N LEU A 169 14.34 3.79 4.00
CA LEU A 169 14.38 4.31 2.64
C LEU A 169 15.80 4.74 2.25
N GLN A 170 16.48 5.46 3.11
CA GLN A 170 17.88 5.86 2.91
C GLN A 170 18.81 4.66 2.71
N LYS A 171 18.57 3.56 3.45
CA LYS A 171 19.34 2.33 3.31
C LYS A 171 19.20 1.71 1.92
N ILE A 172 17.99 1.67 1.37
CA ILE A 172 17.74 1.16 0.00
C ILE A 172 18.47 2.02 -1.02
N GLN A 173 18.29 3.35 -0.99
CA GLN A 173 18.96 4.27 -1.90
C GLN A 173 20.47 4.11 -1.82
N SER A 174 21.01 4.10 -0.62
CA SER A 174 22.45 3.94 -0.36
C SER A 174 23.01 2.62 -0.94
N GLN A 175 22.26 1.51 -0.82
CA GLN A 175 22.68 0.22 -1.40
C GLN A 175 22.64 0.26 -2.92
N ALA A 176 21.57 0.80 -3.50
CA ALA A 176 21.44 0.93 -4.95
C ALA A 176 22.54 1.84 -5.54
N CYS A 177 22.77 3.00 -4.93
CA CYS A 177 23.79 3.97 -5.40
C CYS A 177 25.20 3.38 -5.35
N ARG A 178 25.54 2.65 -4.28
CA ARG A 178 26.83 1.97 -4.20
C ARG A 178 27.00 0.87 -5.25
N LEU A 179 25.94 0.14 -5.51
CA LEU A 179 25.93 -0.87 -6.56
C LEU A 179 26.14 -0.25 -7.95
N ILE A 180 25.46 0.87 -8.23
CA ILE A 180 25.55 1.57 -9.53
C ILE A 180 26.98 2.02 -9.83
N LEU A 181 27.69 2.58 -8.83
CA LEU A 181 29.04 3.07 -9.00
C LEU A 181 30.14 2.05 -8.69
N GLY A 182 29.80 0.88 -8.16
CA GLY A 182 30.80 -0.12 -7.74
C GLY A 182 31.71 0.33 -6.60
N VAL A 183 31.25 1.26 -5.73
CA VAL A 183 32.05 1.84 -4.66
C VAL A 183 31.89 1.10 -3.33
N GLN A 184 32.88 1.25 -2.46
CA GLN A 184 32.92 0.62 -1.14
C GLN A 184 31.87 1.19 -0.18
N LYS A 185 31.55 0.42 0.88
CA LYS A 185 30.60 0.85 1.91
C LYS A 185 31.03 2.08 2.70
N SER A 186 32.33 2.35 2.79
CA SER A 186 32.92 3.52 3.45
C SER A 186 32.70 4.84 2.70
N THR A 187 32.39 4.80 1.39
CA THR A 187 32.20 6.02 0.59
C THR A 187 30.98 6.80 1.09
N PRO A 188 31.10 8.12 1.35
CA PRO A 188 30.02 8.98 1.80
C PRO A 188 28.86 8.99 0.80
N ILE A 189 27.63 8.75 1.28
CA ILE A 189 26.45 8.65 0.41
C ILE A 189 26.13 9.97 -0.29
N ALA A 190 26.36 11.11 0.36
CA ALA A 190 26.11 12.42 -0.23
C ALA A 190 26.94 12.66 -1.51
N ALA A 191 28.22 12.24 -1.51
CA ALA A 191 29.07 12.33 -2.70
C ALA A 191 28.53 11.44 -3.85
N ILE A 192 28.08 10.22 -3.52
CA ILE A 192 27.51 9.29 -4.49
C ILE A 192 26.21 9.84 -5.10
N GLU A 193 25.33 10.42 -4.29
CA GLU A 193 24.08 11.03 -4.72
C GLU A 193 24.32 12.21 -5.68
N VAL A 194 25.32 13.03 -5.41
CA VAL A 194 25.73 14.13 -6.31
C VAL A 194 26.23 13.59 -7.65
N ILE A 195 27.13 12.59 -7.64
CA ILE A 195 27.67 11.98 -8.87
C ILE A 195 26.56 11.37 -9.73
N LEU A 196 25.58 10.72 -9.11
CA LEU A 196 24.45 10.10 -9.80
C LEU A 196 23.30 11.06 -10.12
N ASN A 197 23.41 12.33 -9.71
CA ASN A 197 22.37 13.35 -9.80
C ASN A 197 21.03 12.86 -9.18
N LEU A 198 21.12 12.24 -8.00
CA LEU A 198 19.98 11.72 -7.27
C LEU A 198 19.70 12.58 -6.03
N ARG A 199 18.44 12.92 -5.83
CA ARG A 199 18.01 13.59 -4.60
C ARG A 199 17.76 12.54 -3.50
N PRO A 200 17.96 12.90 -2.22
CA PRO A 200 17.53 12.06 -1.11
C PRO A 200 16.04 11.75 -1.21
N LEU A 201 15.65 10.48 -1.06
CA LEU A 201 14.27 10.01 -1.27
C LEU A 201 13.23 10.75 -0.41
N HIS A 202 13.60 11.20 0.76
CA HIS A 202 12.68 11.92 1.65
C HIS A 202 12.33 13.33 1.16
N LEU A 203 13.09 13.87 0.20
CA LEU A 203 12.80 15.14 -0.46
C LEU A 203 11.99 14.95 -1.75
N GLU A 204 11.87 13.72 -2.25
CA GLU A 204 11.13 13.37 -3.47
C GLU A 204 9.78 12.71 -3.17
N ALA A 205 9.59 12.20 -1.95
CA ALA A 205 8.35 11.57 -1.50
C ALA A 205 7.31 12.62 -1.09
#